data_2968a817131ae90d3f4a4a40b59eae56
#
_entry.id   2968a817131ae90d3f4a4a40b59eae56
#
_cell.length_a   1.000
_cell.length_b   1.000
_cell.length_c   1.000
_cell.angle_alpha   90.00
_cell.angle_beta   90.00
_cell.angle_gamma   90.00
#
_symmetry.space_group_name_H-M   'P 1'
#
loop_
_entity.id
_entity.type
_entity.pdbx_description
1 polymer ?
#
loop_
_entity_poly.entity_id
_entity_poly.type
_entity_poly.pdbx_seq_one_letter_code
_entity_poly.pdbx_strand_id
1 'polypeptide(L)'
;MAHCPFHGTDQHPSMKLYPNGFKCFTCNEHGDVTDLVAKLRGLPPVDAARELNNRYGLGLTIGQAATPRERAQQRLEAEKRRKRQELTQAFKKWEVHAWRVLSEYYRLLTRWKEQYAPQTPEGLNNPSAFYLEANKQEYIAYLLDILDGDSQMQKVQLFQTHRNEVRDFEQRLQKL
;
A
#
# COMPACT_ATOMS: atom_id res chain seq x y z
N MET A 1 17.90 -23.68 -0.76
CA MET A 1 17.26 -24.74 -1.57
C MET A 1 17.49 -26.07 -0.87
N ALA A 2 16.51 -26.96 -0.85
CA ALA A 2 16.56 -28.30 -0.28
C ALA A 2 16.02 -29.30 -1.31
N HIS A 3 16.38 -30.59 -1.13
CA HIS A 3 15.76 -31.67 -1.92
C HIS A 3 14.30 -31.83 -1.50
N CYS A 4 13.42 -32.01 -2.48
CA CYS A 4 12.00 -32.18 -2.23
C CYS A 4 11.68 -33.62 -1.85
N PRO A 5 11.04 -33.91 -0.71
CA PRO A 5 10.68 -35.27 -0.30
C PRO A 5 9.39 -35.79 -0.94
N PHE A 6 8.69 -34.99 -1.73
CA PHE A 6 7.34 -35.28 -2.22
C PHE A 6 7.29 -35.81 -3.66
N HIS A 7 8.38 -35.73 -4.40
CA HIS A 7 8.49 -36.33 -5.74
C HIS A 7 9.81 -37.09 -5.87
N GLY A 8 9.78 -38.30 -6.19
CA GLY A 8 10.89 -39.22 -6.55
C GLY A 8 12.32 -38.77 -6.18
N THR A 9 13.30 -39.24 -6.94
CA THR A 9 14.70 -38.84 -6.78
C THR A 9 14.93 -37.42 -7.28
N ASP A 10 15.08 -36.48 -6.35
CA ASP A 10 15.41 -35.08 -6.64
C ASP A 10 16.93 -34.96 -6.79
N GLN A 11 17.45 -35.01 -8.02
CA GLN A 11 18.89 -34.90 -8.29
C GLN A 11 19.48 -33.52 -8.02
N HIS A 12 18.61 -32.47 -8.09
CA HIS A 12 18.99 -31.09 -7.80
C HIS A 12 18.02 -30.47 -6.80
N PRO A 13 18.49 -29.67 -5.81
CA PRO A 13 17.62 -29.01 -4.83
C PRO A 13 16.53 -28.18 -5.50
N SER A 14 15.29 -28.66 -5.42
CA SER A 14 14.13 -28.06 -6.09
C SER A 14 13.14 -27.37 -5.15
N MET A 15 13.31 -27.53 -3.84
CA MET A 15 12.42 -26.96 -2.84
C MET A 15 13.06 -25.76 -2.14
N LYS A 16 12.33 -24.66 -2.05
CA LYS A 16 12.71 -23.48 -1.26
C LYS A 16 11.91 -23.43 0.02
N LEU A 17 12.64 -23.25 1.14
CA LEU A 17 12.05 -23.01 2.46
C LEU A 17 11.99 -21.50 2.69
N TYR A 18 10.86 -21.05 3.21
CA TYR A 18 10.56 -19.68 3.58
C TYR A 18 10.28 -19.62 5.09
N PRO A 19 10.36 -18.45 5.74
CA PRO A 19 9.97 -18.31 7.14
C PRO A 19 8.57 -18.82 7.47
N ASN A 20 7.65 -18.72 6.51
CA ASN A 20 6.24 -19.06 6.69
C ASN A 20 5.80 -20.33 5.93
N GLY A 21 6.72 -21.08 5.31
CA GLY A 21 6.33 -22.26 4.57
C GLY A 21 7.36 -22.75 3.56
N PHE A 22 6.91 -23.52 2.58
CA PHE A 22 7.77 -24.12 1.54
C PHE A 22 7.12 -24.08 0.17
N LYS A 23 7.94 -24.18 -0.87
CA LYS A 23 7.48 -24.40 -2.26
C LYS A 23 8.53 -25.20 -3.02
N CYS A 24 8.09 -26.29 -3.66
CA CYS A 24 8.86 -27.01 -4.66
C CYS A 24 8.57 -26.46 -6.05
N PHE A 25 9.61 -26.20 -6.82
CA PHE A 25 9.47 -25.67 -8.19
C PHE A 25 9.32 -26.77 -9.25
N THR A 26 9.57 -28.04 -8.89
CA THR A 26 9.42 -29.19 -9.79
C THR A 26 8.02 -29.80 -9.71
N CYS A 27 7.54 -30.17 -8.51
CA CYS A 27 6.21 -30.78 -8.35
C CYS A 27 5.13 -29.77 -7.93
N ASN A 28 5.50 -28.50 -7.77
CA ASN A 28 4.62 -27.39 -7.34
C ASN A 28 3.96 -27.59 -5.96
N GLU A 29 4.43 -28.54 -5.16
CA GLU A 29 4.00 -28.70 -3.77
C GLU A 29 4.39 -27.48 -2.95
N HIS A 30 3.45 -26.98 -2.17
CA HIS A 30 3.63 -25.80 -1.33
C HIS A 30 2.70 -25.88 -0.11
N GLY A 31 3.00 -25.09 0.88
CA GLY A 31 2.21 -25.00 2.10
C GLY A 31 2.98 -24.32 3.24
N ASP A 32 2.34 -24.27 4.40
CA ASP A 32 2.98 -23.80 5.63
C ASP A 32 3.78 -24.91 6.33
N VAL A 33 4.30 -24.61 7.53
CA VAL A 33 5.08 -25.58 8.32
C VAL A 33 4.22 -26.77 8.77
N THR A 34 2.94 -26.54 9.02
CA THR A 34 1.98 -27.59 9.43
C THR A 34 1.71 -28.53 8.26
N ASP A 35 1.51 -27.99 7.05
CA ASP A 35 1.34 -28.77 5.83
C ASP A 35 2.58 -29.61 5.53
N LEU A 36 3.79 -29.05 5.73
CA LEU A 36 5.05 -29.77 5.55
C LEU A 36 5.11 -31.01 6.47
N VAL A 37 4.86 -30.82 7.77
CA VAL A 37 4.90 -31.91 8.75
C VAL A 37 3.78 -32.92 8.49
N ALA A 38 2.58 -32.46 8.17
CA ALA A 38 1.44 -33.32 7.84
C ALA A 38 1.78 -34.26 6.68
N LYS A 39 2.35 -33.73 5.59
CA LYS A 39 2.75 -34.50 4.41
C LYS A 39 3.94 -35.42 4.68
N LEU A 40 4.97 -34.96 5.40
CA LEU A 40 6.14 -35.77 5.74
C LEU A 40 5.82 -36.96 6.65
N ARG A 41 4.84 -36.78 7.55
CA ARG A 41 4.46 -37.79 8.55
C ARG A 41 3.21 -38.58 8.16
N GLY A 42 2.52 -38.19 7.08
CA GLY A 42 1.23 -38.79 6.71
C GLY A 42 0.13 -38.53 7.73
N LEU A 43 0.17 -37.38 8.42
CA LEU A 43 -0.79 -37.01 9.45
C LEU A 43 -1.85 -36.05 8.93
N PRO A 44 -3.04 -36.05 9.53
CA PRO A 44 -3.99 -34.96 9.37
C PRO A 44 -3.37 -33.63 9.82
N PRO A 45 -3.69 -32.48 9.18
CA PRO A 45 -3.10 -31.18 9.54
C PRO A 45 -3.26 -30.80 11.02
N VAL A 46 -4.39 -31.15 11.66
CA VAL A 46 -4.62 -30.90 13.09
C VAL A 46 -3.64 -31.68 13.98
N ASP A 47 -3.34 -32.91 13.62
CA ASP A 47 -2.43 -33.76 14.40
C ASP A 47 -0.97 -33.34 14.18
N ALA A 48 -0.61 -32.93 12.97
CA ALA A 48 0.68 -32.29 12.69
C ALA A 48 0.87 -31.00 13.49
N ALA A 49 -0.16 -30.18 13.59
CA ALA A 49 -0.15 -28.96 14.42
C ALA A 49 0.03 -29.29 15.91
N ARG A 50 -0.65 -30.34 16.42
CA ARG A 50 -0.47 -30.80 17.81
C ARG A 50 0.95 -31.33 18.07
N GLU A 51 1.53 -32.09 17.12
CA GLU A 51 2.90 -32.57 17.23
C GLU A 51 3.89 -31.40 17.32
N LEU A 52 3.74 -30.38 16.45
CA LEU A 52 4.55 -29.16 16.48
C LEU A 52 4.40 -28.41 17.80
N ASN A 53 3.15 -28.23 18.28
CA ASN A 53 2.85 -27.57 19.54
C ASN A 53 3.55 -28.27 20.73
N ASN A 54 3.44 -29.60 20.78
CA ASN A 54 4.03 -30.40 21.87
C ASN A 54 5.56 -30.39 21.79
N ARG A 55 6.10 -30.54 20.58
CA ARG A 55 7.57 -30.63 20.36
C ARG A 55 8.28 -29.33 20.70
N TYR A 56 7.66 -28.19 20.40
CA TYR A 56 8.26 -26.87 20.60
C TYR A 56 7.70 -26.11 21.80
N GLY A 57 6.79 -26.73 22.58
CA GLY A 57 6.23 -26.13 23.79
C GLY A 57 5.48 -24.81 23.53
N LEU A 58 4.74 -24.71 22.40
CA LEU A 58 4.15 -23.45 21.96
C LEU A 58 2.95 -23.02 22.81
N GLY A 59 2.39 -23.91 23.63
CA GLY A 59 1.24 -23.63 24.51
C GLY A 59 -0.07 -23.30 23.77
N LEU A 60 -0.19 -23.69 22.48
CA LEU A 60 -1.36 -23.41 21.67
C LEU A 60 -2.49 -24.39 21.93
N THR A 61 -3.72 -23.92 21.99
CA THR A 61 -4.92 -24.75 22.07
C THR A 61 -5.36 -25.18 20.67
N ILE A 62 -5.02 -26.42 20.27
CA ILE A 62 -5.26 -26.92 18.92
C ILE A 62 -6.47 -27.86 18.89
N GLY A 63 -7.36 -27.62 17.92
CA GLY A 63 -8.54 -28.47 17.67
C GLY A 63 -9.70 -28.24 18.60
N GLN A 64 -9.67 -27.26 19.50
CA GLN A 64 -10.83 -26.82 20.25
C GLN A 64 -11.58 -25.72 19.49
N ALA A 65 -12.89 -25.80 19.44
CA ALA A 65 -13.70 -24.72 18.86
C ALA A 65 -13.52 -23.46 19.70
N ALA A 66 -13.20 -22.34 19.06
CA ALA A 66 -13.07 -21.05 19.74
C ALA A 66 -14.34 -20.74 20.53
N THR A 67 -14.17 -20.25 21.74
CA THR A 67 -15.30 -19.82 22.58
C THR A 67 -16.09 -18.69 21.93
N PRO A 68 -17.35 -18.47 22.29
CA PRO A 68 -18.13 -17.32 21.77
C PRO A 68 -17.41 -15.98 21.97
N ARG A 69 -16.71 -15.81 23.09
CA ARG A 69 -15.92 -14.60 23.38
C ARG A 69 -14.71 -14.44 22.43
N GLU A 70 -13.95 -15.51 22.23
CA GLU A 70 -12.80 -15.50 21.29
C GLU A 70 -13.25 -15.24 19.86
N ARG A 71 -14.36 -15.84 19.42
CA ARG A 71 -14.95 -15.58 18.10
C ARG A 71 -15.38 -14.13 17.94
N ALA A 72 -15.99 -13.54 18.97
CA ALA A 72 -16.38 -12.13 18.95
C ALA A 72 -15.14 -11.21 18.85
N GLN A 73 -14.09 -11.51 19.61
CA GLN A 73 -12.83 -10.76 19.57
C GLN A 73 -12.14 -10.89 18.22
N GLN A 74 -12.06 -12.10 17.65
CA GLN A 74 -11.50 -12.32 16.31
C GLN A 74 -12.26 -11.54 15.22
N ARG A 75 -13.60 -11.51 15.30
CA ARG A 75 -14.43 -10.71 14.37
C ARG A 75 -14.14 -9.22 14.50
N LEU A 76 -14.02 -8.69 15.70
CA LEU A 76 -13.69 -7.29 15.94
C LEU A 76 -12.31 -6.93 15.38
N GLU A 77 -11.30 -7.76 15.63
CA GLU A 77 -9.96 -7.55 15.10
C GLU A 77 -9.92 -7.66 13.56
N ALA A 78 -10.64 -8.62 12.98
CA ALA A 78 -10.78 -8.75 11.54
C ALA A 78 -11.44 -7.49 10.92
N GLU A 79 -12.48 -6.95 11.55
CA GLU A 79 -13.14 -5.72 11.12
C GLU A 79 -12.21 -4.51 11.19
N LYS A 80 -11.49 -4.34 12.30
CA LYS A 80 -10.48 -3.28 12.45
C LYS A 80 -9.40 -3.38 11.37
N ARG A 81 -8.90 -4.59 11.11
CA ARG A 81 -7.90 -4.85 10.08
C ARG A 81 -8.44 -4.49 8.69
N ARG A 82 -9.68 -4.87 8.38
CA ARG A 82 -10.32 -4.54 7.10
C ARG A 82 -10.46 -3.03 6.94
N LYS A 83 -11.00 -2.32 7.94
CA LYS A 83 -11.11 -0.85 7.92
C LYS A 83 -9.76 -0.17 7.72
N ARG A 84 -8.72 -0.65 8.41
CA ARG A 84 -7.36 -0.11 8.23
C ARG A 84 -6.84 -0.32 6.81
N GLN A 85 -7.08 -1.48 6.21
CA GLN A 85 -6.69 -1.77 4.83
C GLN A 85 -7.44 -0.87 3.83
N GLU A 86 -8.76 -0.71 4.01
CA GLU A 86 -9.60 0.17 3.18
C GLU A 86 -9.11 1.63 3.23
N LEU A 87 -8.82 2.15 4.44
CA LEU A 87 -8.27 3.50 4.61
C LEU A 87 -6.89 3.65 3.94
N THR A 88 -6.02 2.66 4.09
CA THR A 88 -4.70 2.69 3.46
C THR A 88 -4.80 2.68 1.94
N GLN A 89 -5.72 1.88 1.37
CA GLN A 89 -5.93 1.84 -0.07
C GLN A 89 -6.56 3.14 -0.60
N ALA A 90 -7.54 3.69 0.13
CA ALA A 90 -8.15 4.96 -0.22
C ALA A 90 -7.13 6.10 -0.22
N PHE A 91 -6.26 6.13 0.79
CA PHE A 91 -5.18 7.11 0.87
C PHE A 91 -4.19 6.99 -0.30
N LYS A 92 -3.74 5.77 -0.64
CA LYS A 92 -2.85 5.55 -1.79
C LYS A 92 -3.47 5.99 -3.12
N LYS A 93 -4.76 5.72 -3.32
CA LYS A 93 -5.49 6.21 -4.51
C LYS A 93 -5.53 7.72 -4.56
N TRP A 94 -5.80 8.36 -3.42
CA TRP A 94 -5.79 9.82 -3.34
C TRP A 94 -4.39 10.40 -3.59
N GLU A 95 -3.32 9.81 -3.06
CA GLU A 95 -1.94 10.25 -3.26
C GLU A 95 -1.58 10.32 -4.74
N VAL A 96 -1.87 9.25 -5.49
CA VAL A 96 -1.64 9.20 -6.94
C VAL A 96 -2.50 10.22 -7.68
N HIS A 97 -3.76 10.35 -7.27
CA HIS A 97 -4.68 11.32 -7.87
C HIS A 97 -4.23 12.78 -7.62
N ALA A 98 -3.88 13.10 -6.37
CA ALA A 98 -3.39 14.43 -6.00
C ALA A 98 -2.12 14.80 -6.75
N TRP A 99 -1.17 13.88 -6.85
CA TRP A 99 0.05 14.09 -7.62
C TRP A 99 -0.25 14.44 -9.09
N ARG A 100 -1.16 13.71 -9.73
CA ARG A 100 -1.58 13.97 -11.11
C ARG A 100 -2.20 15.35 -11.25
N VAL A 101 -3.19 15.69 -10.43
CA VAL A 101 -3.89 16.98 -10.47
C VAL A 101 -2.92 18.14 -10.27
N LEU A 102 -2.07 18.07 -9.23
CA LEU A 102 -1.11 19.11 -8.94
C LEU A 102 -0.06 19.26 -10.06
N SER A 103 0.41 18.16 -10.66
CA SER A 103 1.35 18.19 -11.78
C SER A 103 0.73 18.82 -13.03
N GLU A 104 -0.54 18.51 -13.34
CA GLU A 104 -1.25 19.12 -14.46
C GLU A 104 -1.46 20.63 -14.20
N TYR A 105 -1.84 20.99 -12.98
CA TYR A 105 -2.05 22.39 -12.61
C TYR A 105 -0.74 23.17 -12.62
N TYR A 106 0.36 22.59 -12.13
CA TYR A 106 1.70 23.19 -12.22
C TYR A 106 2.10 23.52 -13.66
N ARG A 107 1.89 22.58 -14.59
CA ARG A 107 2.19 22.79 -16.02
C ARG A 107 1.32 23.90 -16.62
N LEU A 108 0.07 24.00 -16.20
CA LEU A 108 -0.83 25.08 -16.61
C LEU A 108 -0.31 26.43 -16.14
N LEU A 109 0.05 26.54 -14.85
CA LEU A 109 0.59 27.77 -14.27
C LEU A 109 1.91 28.18 -14.93
N THR A 110 2.78 27.24 -15.29
CA THR A 110 4.00 27.52 -16.04
C THR A 110 3.69 28.16 -17.39
N ARG A 111 2.75 27.58 -18.15
CA ARG A 111 2.31 28.15 -19.44
C ARG A 111 1.70 29.55 -19.28
N TRP A 112 0.87 29.76 -18.27
CA TRP A 112 0.27 31.08 -18.01
C TRP A 112 1.31 32.11 -17.61
N LYS A 113 2.32 31.73 -16.82
CA LYS A 113 3.41 32.61 -16.45
C LYS A 113 4.19 33.10 -17.67
N GLU A 114 4.44 32.22 -18.63
CA GLU A 114 5.12 32.57 -19.89
C GLU A 114 4.20 33.41 -20.82
N GLN A 115 2.96 32.98 -21.01
CA GLN A 115 2.05 33.57 -21.98
C GLN A 115 1.51 34.95 -21.55
N TYR A 116 1.27 35.15 -20.26
CA TYR A 116 0.64 36.35 -19.72
C TYR A 116 1.58 37.22 -18.90
N ALA A 117 2.91 36.98 -18.99
CA ALA A 117 3.90 37.85 -18.36
C ALA A 117 3.78 39.28 -18.88
N PRO A 118 3.72 40.30 -18.00
CA PRO A 118 3.69 41.68 -18.40
C PRO A 118 4.94 42.02 -19.23
N GLN A 119 4.72 42.59 -20.41
CA GLN A 119 5.80 42.98 -21.32
C GLN A 119 6.23 44.46 -21.13
N THR A 120 5.45 45.23 -20.39
CA THR A 120 5.70 46.66 -20.15
C THR A 120 5.59 46.98 -18.65
N PRO A 121 6.24 48.05 -18.17
CA PRO A 121 6.11 48.50 -16.78
C PRO A 121 4.65 48.81 -16.37
N GLU A 122 3.86 49.37 -17.29
CA GLU A 122 2.43 49.63 -17.05
C GLU A 122 1.65 48.32 -16.84
N GLY A 123 1.98 47.27 -17.57
CA GLY A 123 1.40 45.95 -17.41
C GLY A 123 1.65 45.31 -16.04
N LEU A 124 2.75 45.67 -15.37
CA LEU A 124 3.02 45.23 -14.00
C LEU A 124 2.07 45.87 -12.97
N ASN A 125 1.56 47.07 -13.24
CA ASN A 125 0.59 47.75 -12.36
C ASN A 125 -0.82 47.18 -12.47
N ASN A 126 -1.15 46.46 -13.57
CA ASN A 126 -2.42 45.82 -13.80
C ASN A 126 -2.25 44.47 -14.50
N PRO A 127 -1.66 43.46 -13.79
CA PRO A 127 -1.39 42.16 -14.36
C PRO A 127 -2.69 41.39 -14.63
N SER A 128 -2.66 40.52 -15.65
CA SER A 128 -3.81 39.64 -15.94
C SER A 128 -4.10 38.70 -14.78
N ALA A 129 -5.39 38.30 -14.63
CA ALA A 129 -5.80 37.33 -13.62
C ALA A 129 -5.07 35.99 -13.75
N PHE A 130 -4.74 35.57 -14.99
CA PHE A 130 -3.97 34.34 -15.25
C PHE A 130 -2.53 34.44 -14.75
N TYR A 131 -1.88 35.60 -14.93
CA TYR A 131 -0.54 35.83 -14.41
C TYR A 131 -0.51 35.87 -12.88
N LEU A 132 -1.51 36.48 -12.25
CA LEU A 132 -1.64 36.48 -10.78
C LEU A 132 -1.85 35.08 -10.23
N GLU A 133 -2.67 34.25 -10.91
CA GLU A 133 -2.86 32.85 -10.50
C GLU A 133 -1.57 32.04 -10.68
N ALA A 134 -0.74 32.34 -11.71
CA ALA A 134 0.52 31.69 -11.95
C ALA A 134 1.56 31.87 -10.82
N ASN A 135 1.39 32.89 -9.97
CA ASN A 135 2.24 33.07 -8.77
C ASN A 135 2.08 31.94 -7.73
N LYS A 136 1.04 31.12 -7.85
CA LYS A 136 0.89 29.90 -7.01
C LYS A 136 1.82 28.76 -7.43
N GLN A 137 2.59 28.90 -8.49
CA GLN A 137 3.49 27.84 -8.99
C GLN A 137 4.42 27.29 -7.91
N GLU A 138 5.07 28.16 -7.12
CA GLU A 138 5.95 27.75 -6.03
C GLU A 138 5.21 26.97 -4.93
N TYR A 139 4.01 27.40 -4.62
CA TYR A 139 3.16 26.70 -3.65
C TYR A 139 2.76 25.30 -4.16
N ILE A 140 2.39 25.16 -5.43
CA ILE A 140 2.08 23.85 -6.02
C ILE A 140 3.31 22.95 -6.07
N ALA A 141 4.50 23.52 -6.38
CA ALA A 141 5.77 22.80 -6.32
C ALA A 141 6.03 22.23 -4.90
N TYR A 142 5.84 23.05 -3.88
CA TYR A 142 5.97 22.63 -2.49
C TYR A 142 5.02 21.47 -2.13
N LEU A 143 3.77 21.49 -2.59
CA LEU A 143 2.82 20.38 -2.37
C LEU A 143 3.26 19.10 -3.09
N LEU A 144 3.83 19.23 -4.29
CA LEU A 144 4.39 18.10 -5.05
C LEU A 144 5.62 17.51 -4.34
N ASP A 145 6.52 18.34 -3.82
CA ASP A 145 7.69 17.89 -3.07
C ASP A 145 7.30 17.06 -1.83
N ILE A 146 6.20 17.43 -1.14
CA ILE A 146 5.66 16.62 -0.04
C ILE A 146 5.20 15.25 -0.55
N LEU A 147 4.51 15.19 -1.70
CA LEU A 147 4.01 13.93 -2.26
C LEU A 147 5.14 13.03 -2.80
N ASP A 148 6.22 13.61 -3.31
CA ASP A 148 7.39 12.86 -3.79
C ASP A 148 8.33 12.47 -2.64
N GLY A 149 8.24 13.11 -1.49
CA GLY A 149 9.06 12.82 -0.31
C GLY A 149 8.74 11.47 0.33
N ASP A 150 9.65 10.97 1.18
CA ASP A 150 9.51 9.67 1.86
C ASP A 150 8.67 9.74 3.15
N SER A 151 8.35 10.94 3.64
CA SER A 151 7.65 11.13 4.91
C SER A 151 6.16 10.84 4.81
N GLN A 152 5.75 9.63 5.20
CA GLN A 152 4.35 9.24 5.26
C GLN A 152 3.50 10.17 6.15
N MET A 153 4.08 10.72 7.22
CA MET A 153 3.39 11.64 8.13
C MET A 153 3.03 12.94 7.43
N GLN A 154 3.96 13.52 6.66
CA GLN A 154 3.71 14.75 5.90
C GLN A 154 2.65 14.55 4.82
N LYS A 155 2.67 13.42 4.12
CA LYS A 155 1.64 13.06 3.13
C LYS A 155 0.26 12.91 3.76
N VAL A 156 0.15 12.29 4.93
CA VAL A 156 -1.12 12.17 5.67
C VAL A 156 -1.60 13.54 6.13
N GLN A 157 -0.73 14.39 6.62
CA GLN A 157 -1.06 15.77 7.00
C GLN A 157 -1.56 16.55 5.78
N LEU A 158 -0.89 16.44 4.63
CA LEU A 158 -1.31 17.04 3.38
C LEU A 158 -2.73 16.59 3.00
N PHE A 159 -3.02 15.29 3.07
CA PHE A 159 -4.36 14.77 2.81
C PHE A 159 -5.41 15.40 3.74
N GLN A 160 -5.12 15.52 5.02
CA GLN A 160 -6.07 16.07 6.00
C GLN A 160 -6.36 17.55 5.78
N THR A 161 -5.35 18.33 5.41
CA THR A 161 -5.44 19.80 5.32
C THR A 161 -5.81 20.29 3.91
N HIS A 162 -5.31 19.64 2.84
CA HIS A 162 -5.38 20.17 1.46
C HIS A 162 -6.23 19.35 0.48
N ARG A 163 -6.89 18.27 0.91
CA ARG A 163 -7.70 17.42 0.01
C ARG A 163 -8.79 18.17 -0.74
N ASN A 164 -9.39 19.20 -0.11
CA ASN A 164 -10.42 20.01 -0.73
C ASN A 164 -9.81 20.97 -1.76
N GLU A 165 -8.65 21.54 -1.46
CA GLU A 165 -7.91 22.41 -2.36
C GLU A 165 -7.46 21.68 -3.63
N VAL A 166 -6.98 20.43 -3.50
CA VAL A 166 -6.67 19.58 -4.65
C VAL A 166 -7.90 19.36 -5.54
N ARG A 167 -9.09 19.18 -4.94
CA ARG A 167 -10.35 19.08 -5.68
C ARG A 167 -10.69 20.38 -6.40
N ASP A 168 -10.46 21.53 -5.77
CA ASP A 168 -10.69 22.82 -6.39
C ASP A 168 -9.79 23.06 -7.59
N PHE A 169 -8.52 22.62 -7.52
CA PHE A 169 -7.60 22.65 -8.67
C PHE A 169 -8.09 21.72 -9.79
N GLU A 170 -8.56 20.52 -9.47
CA GLU A 170 -9.14 19.61 -10.47
C GLU A 170 -10.35 20.23 -11.18
N GLN A 171 -11.28 20.84 -10.43
CA GLN A 171 -12.44 21.51 -11.02
C GLN A 171 -12.06 22.69 -11.92
N ARG A 172 -10.98 23.40 -11.60
CA ARG A 172 -10.46 24.48 -12.45
C ARG A 172 -9.88 23.93 -13.74
N LEU A 173 -9.11 22.84 -13.68
CA LEU A 173 -8.57 22.15 -14.86
C LEU A 173 -9.68 21.65 -15.81
N GLN A 174 -10.82 21.23 -15.27
CA GLN A 174 -11.95 20.73 -16.07
C GLN A 174 -12.76 21.85 -16.77
N LYS A 175 -12.62 23.10 -16.33
CA LYS A 175 -13.35 24.26 -16.88
C LYS A 175 -12.57 25.00 -17.97
N LEU A 176 -11.35 24.59 -18.22
CA LEU A 176 -10.44 25.16 -19.22
C LEU A 176 -10.39 24.33 -20.47
#